data_c65bc8884a0cdd9c4290f4b87966c922
#
_entry.id   c65bc8884a0cdd9c4290f4b87966c922
#
_cell.length_a   1.000
_cell.length_b   1.000
_cell.length_c   1.000
_cell.angle_alpha   90.00
_cell.angle_beta   90.00
_cell.angle_gamma   90.00
#
_symmetry.space_group_name_H-M   'P 1'
#
loop_
_entity.id
_entity.type
_entity.pdbx_description
1 polymer ?
#
loop_
_entity_poly.entity_id
_entity_poly.type
_entity_poly.pdbx_seq_one_letter_code
_entity_poly.pdbx_strand_id
1 'polypeptide(L)'
;MSASDMDEVLASVKAGKVAPVYLLAGEEFLVRKGADELVKLLVPDAAMGLNLAVLDAGSPREVAQELATLPLFPGRKVVLVRDPEFLAPKKGRGDALGKAREAWKAGKRKEGARRLLALAARAGWGVEQLAPGSPGAPSVEQWKEELNVELA
;
A
#
# COMPACT_ATOMS: atom_id res chain seq x y z
N MET A 1 1.77 2.15 18.08
CA MET A 1 1.65 3.51 18.63
C MET A 1 1.14 3.42 20.04
N SER A 2 1.77 4.11 20.97
CA SER A 2 1.23 4.29 22.32
C SER A 2 0.13 5.37 22.26
N ALA A 3 -0.81 5.36 23.22
CA ALA A 3 -1.85 6.41 23.30
C ALA A 3 -1.23 7.81 23.43
N SER A 4 -0.06 7.92 24.06
CA SER A 4 0.70 9.16 24.16
C SER A 4 1.15 9.74 22.81
N ASP A 5 1.52 8.89 21.84
CA ASP A 5 1.95 9.34 20.52
C ASP A 5 0.79 9.96 19.72
N MET A 6 -0.44 9.47 19.92
CA MET A 6 -1.61 10.01 19.24
C MET A 6 -2.02 11.37 19.79
N ASP A 7 -1.98 11.55 21.11
CA ASP A 7 -2.30 12.83 21.75
C ASP A 7 -1.32 13.93 21.31
N GLU A 8 -0.03 13.60 21.15
CA GLU A 8 0.97 14.54 20.62
C GLU A 8 0.66 14.93 19.17
N VAL A 9 0.29 13.97 18.32
CA VAL A 9 -0.08 14.24 16.93
C VAL A 9 -1.30 15.14 16.87
N LEU A 10 -2.35 14.85 17.63
CA LEU A 10 -3.56 15.66 17.68
C LEU A 10 -3.29 17.08 18.21
N ALA A 11 -2.46 17.22 19.23
CA ALA A 11 -2.04 18.52 19.75
C ALA A 11 -1.24 19.32 18.71
N SER A 12 -0.34 18.67 17.97
CA SER A 12 0.44 19.27 16.89
C SER A 12 -0.45 19.79 15.77
N VAL A 13 -1.43 18.98 15.34
CA VAL A 13 -2.41 19.37 14.31
C VAL A 13 -3.27 20.54 14.77
N LYS A 14 -3.75 20.53 16.03
CA LYS A 14 -4.48 21.66 16.64
C LYS A 14 -3.65 22.94 16.68
N ALA A 15 -2.34 22.83 16.85
CA ALA A 15 -1.41 23.94 16.78
C ALA A 15 -1.08 24.40 15.35
N GLY A 16 -1.73 23.82 14.33
CA GLY A 16 -1.52 24.14 12.92
C GLY A 16 -0.32 23.46 12.25
N LYS A 17 0.38 22.59 12.97
CA LYS A 17 1.52 21.81 12.43
C LYS A 17 0.98 20.52 11.82
N VAL A 18 0.71 20.54 10.52
CA VAL A 18 0.14 19.40 9.79
C VAL A 18 1.21 18.76 8.91
N ALA A 19 1.44 17.48 9.11
CA ALA A 19 2.31 16.68 8.25
C ALA A 19 1.58 16.26 6.95
N PRO A 20 2.30 16.04 5.85
CA PRO A 20 1.70 15.62 4.58
C PRO A 20 1.16 14.18 4.63
N VAL A 21 1.70 13.33 5.50
CA VAL A 21 1.31 11.92 5.63
C VAL A 21 1.32 11.52 7.11
N TYR A 22 0.31 10.78 7.51
CA TYR A 22 0.22 10.13 8.81
C TYR A 22 0.06 8.62 8.60
N LEU A 23 0.90 7.83 9.26
CA LEU A 23 0.80 6.38 9.31
C LEU A 23 0.35 5.97 10.70
N LEU A 24 -0.84 5.40 10.80
CA LEU A 24 -1.40 4.90 12.06
C LEU A 24 -1.27 3.39 12.08
N ALA A 25 -0.60 2.86 13.11
CA ALA A 25 -0.41 1.43 13.28
C ALA A 25 -0.64 1.05 14.75
N GLY A 26 -1.28 -0.07 14.98
CA GLY A 26 -1.58 -0.57 16.34
C GLY A 26 -2.84 -1.41 16.37
N GLU A 27 -3.52 -1.43 17.50
CA GLU A 27 -4.79 -2.10 17.67
C GLU A 27 -5.87 -1.42 16.82
N GLU A 28 -6.67 -2.20 16.10
CA GLU A 28 -7.63 -1.74 15.10
C GLU A 28 -8.59 -0.67 15.61
N PHE A 29 -9.15 -0.88 16.83
CA PHE A 29 -10.07 0.07 17.43
C PHE A 29 -9.41 1.43 17.70
N LEU A 30 -8.18 1.44 18.23
CA LEU A 30 -7.43 2.65 18.53
C LEU A 30 -7.00 3.38 17.26
N VAL A 31 -6.59 2.64 16.24
CA VAL A 31 -6.24 3.19 14.93
C VAL A 31 -7.45 3.86 14.28
N ARG A 32 -8.61 3.21 14.26
CA ARG A 32 -9.84 3.79 13.71
C ARG A 32 -10.26 5.06 14.46
N LYS A 33 -10.29 4.99 15.78
CA LYS A 33 -10.63 6.15 16.62
C LYS A 33 -9.69 7.33 16.36
N GLY A 34 -8.38 7.07 16.35
CA GLY A 34 -7.38 8.09 16.09
C GLY A 34 -7.48 8.69 14.68
N ALA A 35 -7.75 7.86 13.67
CA ALA A 35 -7.98 8.32 12.31
C ALA A 35 -9.21 9.25 12.21
N ASP A 36 -10.32 8.88 12.85
CA ASP A 36 -11.54 9.69 12.86
C ASP A 36 -11.33 11.03 13.55
N GLU A 37 -10.60 11.07 14.68
CA GLU A 37 -10.25 12.30 15.39
C GLU A 37 -9.35 13.19 14.53
N LEU A 38 -8.36 12.60 13.85
CA LEU A 38 -7.46 13.32 12.95
C LEU A 38 -8.21 13.93 11.76
N VAL A 39 -9.09 13.17 11.14
CA VAL A 39 -9.92 13.63 10.01
C VAL A 39 -10.79 14.81 10.44
N LYS A 40 -11.46 14.74 11.60
CA LYS A 40 -12.27 15.86 12.12
C LYS A 40 -11.48 17.13 12.34
N LEU A 41 -10.20 17.02 12.70
CA LEU A 41 -9.33 18.20 12.85
C LEU A 41 -8.84 18.76 11.52
N LEU A 42 -8.67 17.90 10.51
CA LEU A 42 -8.10 18.27 9.21
C LEU A 42 -9.15 18.76 8.21
N VAL A 43 -10.37 18.24 8.29
CA VAL A 43 -11.47 18.54 7.37
C VAL A 43 -12.65 19.08 8.17
N PRO A 44 -13.07 20.34 7.96
CA PRO A 44 -14.27 20.88 8.58
C PRO A 44 -15.53 20.05 8.22
N ASP A 45 -16.50 19.97 9.14
CA ASP A 45 -17.72 19.18 8.93
C ASP A 45 -18.45 19.53 7.63
N ALA A 46 -18.51 20.81 7.29
CA ALA A 46 -19.12 21.29 6.04
C ALA A 46 -18.42 20.80 4.78
N ALA A 47 -17.14 20.41 4.87
CA ALA A 47 -16.34 19.95 3.73
C ALA A 47 -16.14 18.42 3.73
N MET A 48 -16.61 17.69 4.75
CA MET A 48 -16.40 16.25 4.91
C MET A 48 -16.78 15.44 3.65
N GLY A 49 -17.92 15.72 3.07
CA GLY A 49 -18.40 15.01 1.87
C GLY A 49 -17.67 15.35 0.58
N LEU A 50 -16.89 16.41 0.55
CA LEU A 50 -16.26 16.94 -0.67
C LEU A 50 -14.73 16.86 -0.66
N ASN A 51 -14.14 17.02 0.53
CA ASN A 51 -12.69 17.09 0.69
C ASN A 51 -12.09 15.84 1.37
N LEU A 52 -12.93 14.90 1.81
CA LEU A 52 -12.50 13.60 2.35
C LEU A 52 -12.78 12.49 1.33
N ALA A 53 -11.76 11.79 0.90
CA ALA A 53 -11.88 10.53 0.18
C ALA A 53 -11.48 9.37 1.11
N VAL A 54 -12.31 8.34 1.18
CA VAL A 54 -12.04 7.12 1.95
C VAL A 54 -11.85 5.98 0.99
N LEU A 55 -10.71 5.32 1.04
CA LEU A 55 -10.36 4.17 0.23
C LEU A 55 -10.17 2.96 1.14
N ASP A 56 -10.96 1.92 0.93
CA ASP A 56 -10.77 0.63 1.58
C ASP A 56 -9.82 -0.21 0.73
N ALA A 57 -8.69 -0.62 1.30
CA ALA A 57 -7.63 -1.39 0.62
C ALA A 57 -7.09 -0.74 -0.68
N GLY A 58 -7.16 0.59 -0.80
CA GLY A 58 -6.81 1.33 -2.01
C GLY A 58 -5.37 1.07 -2.48
N SER A 59 -5.20 0.92 -3.80
CA SER A 59 -3.88 0.81 -4.43
C SER A 59 -3.12 2.15 -4.41
N PRO A 60 -1.77 2.15 -4.50
CA PRO A 60 -1.00 3.39 -4.60
C PRO A 60 -1.43 4.30 -5.75
N ARG A 61 -1.89 3.70 -6.84
CA ARG A 61 -2.39 4.45 -8.01
C ARG A 61 -3.70 5.17 -7.71
N GLU A 62 -4.64 4.51 -7.05
CA GLU A 62 -5.91 5.13 -6.63
C GLU A 62 -5.67 6.26 -5.64
N VAL A 63 -4.79 6.05 -4.66
CA VAL A 63 -4.38 7.12 -3.72
C VAL A 63 -3.79 8.31 -4.46
N ALA A 64 -2.90 8.08 -5.42
CA ALA A 64 -2.30 9.15 -6.22
C ALA A 64 -3.34 9.89 -7.08
N GLN A 65 -4.29 9.18 -7.67
CA GLN A 65 -5.38 9.76 -8.44
C GLN A 65 -6.28 10.64 -7.57
N GLU A 66 -6.64 10.16 -6.37
CA GLU A 66 -7.43 10.96 -5.43
C GLU A 66 -6.68 12.20 -4.95
N LEU A 67 -5.39 12.11 -4.65
CA LEU A 67 -4.57 13.25 -4.27
C LEU A 67 -4.39 14.28 -5.39
N ALA A 68 -4.39 13.85 -6.65
CA ALA A 68 -4.31 14.72 -7.81
C ALA A 68 -5.60 15.52 -8.07
N THR A 69 -6.72 15.09 -7.48
CA THR A 69 -8.00 15.79 -7.58
C THR A 69 -8.02 16.98 -6.63
N LEU A 70 -8.31 18.17 -7.13
CA LEU A 70 -8.41 19.37 -6.30
C LEU A 70 -9.59 19.28 -5.33
N PRO A 71 -9.47 19.87 -4.12
CA PRO A 71 -10.58 19.95 -3.20
C PRO A 71 -11.70 20.82 -3.79
N LEU A 72 -12.94 20.35 -3.67
CA LEU A 72 -14.12 21.08 -4.17
C LEU A 72 -14.55 22.20 -3.23
N PHE A 73 -14.12 22.15 -1.96
CA PHE A 73 -14.39 23.17 -0.95
C PHE A 73 -13.08 23.81 -0.50
N PRO A 74 -13.08 25.11 -0.13
CA PRO A 74 -11.89 25.76 0.44
C PRO A 74 -11.36 24.96 1.64
N GLY A 75 -10.07 24.64 1.62
CA GLY A 75 -9.43 23.87 2.68
C GLY A 75 -8.51 22.78 2.14
N ARG A 76 -8.25 21.78 2.98
CA ARG A 76 -7.39 20.64 2.64
C ARG A 76 -8.21 19.48 2.13
N LYS A 77 -7.70 18.78 1.14
CA LYS A 77 -8.16 17.44 0.77
C LYS A 77 -7.43 16.42 1.62
N VAL A 78 -8.18 15.47 2.15
CA VAL A 78 -7.66 14.34 2.93
C VAL A 78 -8.05 13.04 2.23
N VAL A 79 -7.11 12.14 2.08
CA VAL A 79 -7.35 10.78 1.60
C VAL A 79 -7.05 9.84 2.76
N LEU A 80 -8.09 9.19 3.27
CA LEU A 80 -7.99 8.14 4.29
C LEU A 80 -7.95 6.78 3.62
N VAL A 81 -6.83 6.08 3.75
CA VAL A 81 -6.70 4.70 3.27
C VAL A 81 -6.83 3.76 4.46
N ARG A 82 -7.85 2.91 4.45
CA ARG A 82 -8.04 1.86 5.43
C ARG A 82 -7.39 0.57 4.91
N ASP A 83 -6.69 -0.12 5.80
CA ASP A 83 -6.07 -1.42 5.51
C ASP A 83 -5.26 -1.46 4.20
N PRO A 84 -4.27 -0.56 4.02
CA PRO A 84 -3.51 -0.46 2.78
C PRO A 84 -2.70 -1.75 2.54
N GLU A 85 -3.20 -2.63 1.68
CA GLU A 85 -2.55 -3.92 1.37
C GLU A 85 -1.11 -3.75 0.85
N PHE A 86 -0.79 -2.61 0.22
CA PHE A 86 0.54 -2.32 -0.29
C PHE A 86 1.56 -2.02 0.82
N LEU A 87 1.11 -1.66 2.04
CA LEU A 87 1.95 -1.51 3.23
C LEU A 87 2.00 -2.78 4.08
N ALA A 88 1.14 -3.76 3.79
CA ALA A 88 1.18 -5.03 4.50
C ALA A 88 2.53 -5.72 4.27
N PRO A 89 3.10 -6.36 5.32
CA PRO A 89 4.31 -7.16 5.15
C PRO A 89 4.08 -8.15 4.02
N LYS A 90 5.04 -8.25 3.11
CA LYS A 90 4.99 -9.17 1.95
C LYS A 90 4.98 -10.67 2.38
N LYS A 91 4.34 -10.99 3.52
CA LYS A 91 4.14 -12.36 4.01
C LYS A 91 3.34 -13.16 2.98
N GLY A 92 3.94 -14.19 2.43
CA GLY A 92 3.30 -15.08 1.43
C GLY A 92 3.87 -14.99 0.01
N ARG A 93 4.72 -14.01 -0.31
CA ARG A 93 5.38 -13.99 -1.62
C ARG A 93 6.35 -15.16 -1.78
N GLY A 94 7.10 -15.51 -0.71
CA GLY A 94 7.97 -16.68 -0.68
C GLY A 94 7.21 -17.99 -0.86
N ASP A 95 6.02 -18.13 -0.23
CA ASP A 95 5.16 -19.31 -0.42
C ASP A 95 4.56 -19.37 -1.84
N ALA A 96 4.20 -18.24 -2.43
CA ALA A 96 3.67 -18.21 -3.79
C ALA A 96 4.73 -18.60 -4.84
N LEU A 97 5.98 -18.20 -4.65
CA LEU A 97 7.09 -18.64 -5.47
C LEU A 97 7.38 -20.13 -5.24
N GLY A 98 7.36 -20.60 -3.99
CA GLY A 98 7.47 -22.02 -3.62
C GLY A 98 6.43 -22.85 -4.35
N LYS A 99 5.17 -22.46 -4.30
CA LYS A 99 4.06 -23.12 -5.02
C LYS A 99 4.21 -23.09 -6.55
N ALA A 100 4.76 -22.01 -7.11
CA ALA A 100 5.07 -21.95 -8.54
C ALA A 100 6.19 -22.95 -8.90
N ARG A 101 7.26 -23.01 -8.08
CA ARG A 101 8.38 -23.97 -8.24
C ARG A 101 7.92 -25.43 -8.09
N GLU A 102 7.09 -25.73 -7.12
CA GLU A 102 6.51 -27.07 -6.91
C GLU A 102 5.65 -27.50 -8.10
N ALA A 103 4.76 -26.62 -8.57
CA ALA A 103 3.96 -26.90 -9.76
C ALA A 103 4.85 -27.16 -11.00
N TRP A 104 5.93 -26.40 -11.15
CA TRP A 104 6.89 -26.61 -12.23
C TRP A 104 7.62 -27.97 -12.12
N LYS A 105 8.11 -28.32 -10.92
CA LYS A 105 8.76 -29.62 -10.65
C LYS A 105 7.80 -30.79 -10.82
N ALA A 106 6.52 -30.62 -10.51
CA ALA A 106 5.49 -31.64 -10.70
C ALA A 106 5.03 -31.79 -12.17
N GLY A 107 5.71 -31.15 -13.12
CA GLY A 107 5.39 -31.20 -14.55
C GLY A 107 4.19 -30.33 -14.97
N LYS A 108 3.54 -29.62 -14.03
CA LYS A 108 2.43 -28.70 -14.28
C LYS A 108 2.93 -27.34 -14.77
N ARG A 109 3.68 -27.32 -15.87
CA ARG A 109 4.39 -26.14 -16.37
C ARG A 109 3.49 -24.93 -16.61
N LYS A 110 2.28 -25.14 -17.18
CA LYS A 110 1.31 -24.04 -17.40
C LYS A 110 0.87 -23.39 -16.09
N GLU A 111 0.65 -24.18 -15.06
CA GLU A 111 0.25 -23.68 -13.73
C GLU A 111 1.40 -22.95 -13.06
N GLY A 112 2.62 -23.50 -13.09
CA GLY A 112 3.82 -22.85 -12.55
C GLY A 112 4.09 -21.51 -13.23
N ALA A 113 4.03 -21.46 -14.57
CA ALA A 113 4.19 -20.23 -15.34
C ALA A 113 3.11 -19.19 -15.01
N ARG A 114 1.84 -19.60 -14.90
CA ARG A 114 0.73 -18.70 -14.54
C ARG A 114 0.93 -18.07 -13.15
N ARG A 115 1.39 -18.84 -12.17
CA ARG A 115 1.69 -18.36 -10.83
C ARG A 115 2.87 -17.38 -10.84
N LEU A 116 3.92 -17.69 -11.60
CA LEU A 116 5.08 -16.80 -11.74
C LEU A 116 4.70 -15.48 -12.42
N LEU A 117 3.92 -15.52 -13.49
CA LEU A 117 3.44 -14.32 -14.17
C LEU A 117 2.54 -13.46 -13.26
N ALA A 118 1.72 -14.08 -12.42
CA ALA A 118 0.92 -13.36 -11.43
C ALA A 118 1.78 -12.66 -10.37
N LEU A 119 2.90 -13.26 -9.97
CA LEU A 119 3.87 -12.62 -9.06
C LEU A 119 4.58 -11.45 -9.73
N ALA A 120 5.04 -11.65 -10.97
CA ALA A 120 5.69 -10.60 -11.77
C ALA A 120 4.76 -9.39 -11.98
N ALA A 121 3.50 -9.64 -12.35
CA ALA A 121 2.50 -8.58 -12.52
C ALA A 121 2.26 -7.80 -11.21
N ARG A 122 2.25 -8.47 -10.05
CA ARG A 122 2.18 -7.81 -8.74
C ARG A 122 3.40 -6.96 -8.41
N ALA A 123 4.58 -7.36 -8.90
CA ALA A 123 5.80 -6.59 -8.78
C ALA A 123 5.90 -5.44 -9.80
N GLY A 124 4.90 -5.30 -10.68
CA GLY A 124 4.87 -4.29 -11.73
C GLY A 124 5.72 -4.64 -12.95
N TRP A 125 6.16 -5.90 -13.08
CA TRP A 125 6.97 -6.35 -14.22
C TRP A 125 6.10 -6.88 -15.35
N GLY A 126 6.29 -6.32 -16.54
CA GLY A 126 5.65 -6.80 -17.78
C GLY A 126 6.27 -8.10 -18.28
N VAL A 127 5.52 -8.83 -19.10
CA VAL A 127 5.97 -10.11 -19.67
C VAL A 127 7.23 -9.92 -20.53
N GLU A 128 7.36 -8.77 -21.19
CA GLU A 128 8.51 -8.41 -22.01
C GLU A 128 9.80 -8.30 -21.18
N GLN A 129 9.69 -7.88 -19.92
CA GLN A 129 10.83 -7.76 -19.00
C GLN A 129 11.30 -9.12 -18.46
N LEU A 130 10.47 -10.15 -18.54
CA LEU A 130 10.78 -11.50 -18.06
C LEU A 130 11.53 -12.34 -19.11
N ALA A 131 11.63 -11.86 -20.35
CA ALA A 131 12.37 -12.57 -21.38
C ALA A 131 13.89 -12.49 -21.13
N PRO A 132 14.64 -13.57 -21.32
CA PRO A 132 16.09 -13.57 -21.14
C PRO A 132 16.76 -12.49 -22.00
N GLY A 133 17.59 -11.64 -21.39
CA GLY A 133 18.31 -10.59 -22.09
C GLY A 133 17.49 -9.34 -22.43
N SER A 134 16.26 -9.23 -21.94
CA SER A 134 15.42 -8.02 -22.13
C SER A 134 16.05 -6.79 -21.49
N PRO A 135 16.03 -5.63 -22.16
CA PRO A 135 16.34 -4.36 -21.53
C PRO A 135 15.33 -4.08 -20.39
N GLY A 136 15.82 -3.92 -19.17
CA GLY A 136 14.97 -3.73 -17.99
C GLY A 136 14.50 -5.04 -17.35
N ALA A 137 15.08 -6.17 -17.68
CA ALA A 137 14.89 -7.42 -16.93
C ALA A 137 15.28 -7.21 -15.46
N PRO A 138 14.45 -7.61 -14.50
CA PRO A 138 14.75 -7.44 -13.08
C PRO A 138 16.01 -8.25 -12.71
N SER A 139 16.90 -7.62 -11.95
CA SER A 139 18.10 -8.26 -11.43
C SER A 139 17.76 -9.35 -10.40
N VAL A 140 18.72 -10.21 -10.09
CA VAL A 140 18.56 -11.24 -9.04
C VAL A 140 18.24 -10.57 -7.68
N GLU A 141 18.86 -9.42 -7.42
CA GLU A 141 18.63 -8.63 -6.21
C GLU A 141 17.21 -8.09 -6.16
N GLN A 142 16.70 -7.55 -7.25
CA GLN A 142 15.31 -7.10 -7.36
C GLN A 142 14.32 -8.26 -7.17
N TRP A 143 14.60 -9.44 -7.74
CA TRP A 143 13.82 -10.64 -7.47
C TRP A 143 13.83 -11.04 -6.00
N LYS A 144 15.00 -10.97 -5.33
CA LYS A 144 15.12 -11.28 -3.91
C LYS A 144 14.32 -10.30 -3.05
N GLU A 145 14.46 -9.01 -3.33
CA GLU A 145 13.78 -7.94 -2.60
C GLU A 145 12.26 -8.01 -2.77
N GLU A 146 11.79 -8.09 -4.01
CA GLU A 146 10.35 -8.10 -4.31
C GLU A 146 9.64 -9.38 -3.88
N LEU A 147 10.30 -10.51 -3.94
CA LEU A 147 9.73 -11.80 -3.54
C LEU A 147 10.03 -12.16 -2.10
N ASN A 148 10.89 -11.39 -1.42
CA ASN A 148 11.36 -11.67 -0.05
C ASN A 148 11.87 -13.14 0.10
N VAL A 149 12.70 -13.58 -0.82
CA VAL A 149 13.22 -14.96 -0.89
C VAL A 149 14.71 -14.92 -1.05
N GLU A 150 15.42 -15.72 -0.27
CA GLU A 150 16.81 -16.08 -0.58
C GLU A 150 16.81 -17.06 -1.76
N LEU A 151 17.26 -16.58 -2.91
CA LEU A 151 17.51 -17.43 -4.07
C LEU A 151 18.87 -18.12 -3.82
N ALA A 152 18.82 -19.39 -3.47
CA ALA A 152 20.00 -20.24 -3.36
C ALA A 152 20.52 -20.58 -4.77
#